data_0ced970cdb1a505873b1646f7dc34694
#
_entry.id   0ced970cdb1a505873b1646f7dc34694
#
_cell.length_a   1.000
_cell.length_b   1.000
_cell.length_c   1.000
_cell.angle_alpha   90.00
_cell.angle_beta   90.00
_cell.angle_gamma   90.00
#
_symmetry.space_group_name_H-M   'P 1'
#
loop_
_entity.id
_entity.type
_entity.pdbx_description
1 polymer ?
#
loop_
_entity_poly.entity_id
_entity_poly.type
_entity_poly.pdbx_seq_one_letter_code
_entity_poly.pdbx_strand_id
1 'polypeptide(L)'
;MPVVERKERLRALLSDTGSLLQYSDHQIGRGRAFYDHACALKVEGIVSKRVDAPYAPDIRGLWLKVKCPNREEFVVVGWTDPEGARPWLGALLLAYYDADGRLIYAGRAGTGIDYAELERLWRRLQPLATSGMPLHVPPPRDARFGSPLTLSRVHCVRPELVTEVKYLTWTEDNLLRQVVYEGLREDKRAAEARRTTPHPKPTEATPKSARAKRLRSR
;
A
#
# COMPACT_ATOMS: atom_id res chain seq x y z
N MET A 1 -4.53 4.75 35.91
CA MET A 1 -3.31 5.61 35.80
C MET A 1 -3.27 6.17 34.37
N PRO A 2 -3.21 7.49 34.21
CA PRO A 2 -3.09 8.18 32.91
C PRO A 2 -1.86 7.73 32.11
N VAL A 3 -1.91 7.93 30.77
CA VAL A 3 -0.81 7.50 29.90
C VAL A 3 0.50 8.23 30.21
N VAL A 4 0.42 9.50 30.58
CA VAL A 4 1.60 10.31 30.92
C VAL A 4 2.32 9.73 32.14
N GLU A 5 1.62 9.50 33.22
CA GLU A 5 2.20 8.91 34.43
C GLU A 5 2.83 7.53 34.18
N ARG A 6 2.19 6.70 33.37
CA ARG A 6 2.75 5.39 32.99
C ARG A 6 4.07 5.56 32.24
N LYS A 7 4.14 6.54 31.36
CA LYS A 7 5.34 6.82 30.56
C LYS A 7 6.47 7.37 31.44
N GLU A 8 6.18 8.22 32.40
CA GLU A 8 7.16 8.72 33.38
C GLU A 8 7.75 7.58 34.19
N ARG A 9 6.90 6.70 34.74
CA ARG A 9 7.36 5.51 35.47
C ARG A 9 8.21 4.58 34.60
N LEU A 10 7.79 4.36 33.34
CA LEU A 10 8.55 3.55 32.39
C LEU A 10 9.92 4.17 32.10
N ARG A 11 9.98 5.49 31.90
CA ARG A 11 11.24 6.21 31.70
C ARG A 11 12.21 6.01 32.88
N ALA A 12 11.68 6.13 34.10
CA ALA A 12 12.46 5.91 35.31
C ALA A 12 12.98 4.47 35.42
N LEU A 13 12.18 3.48 35.05
CA LEU A 13 12.60 2.06 35.07
C LEU A 13 13.63 1.72 33.99
N LEU A 14 13.66 2.46 32.88
CA LEU A 14 14.58 2.21 31.78
C LEU A 14 15.86 3.02 31.85
N SER A 15 16.01 3.94 32.81
CA SER A 15 17.19 4.82 32.93
C SER A 15 18.51 4.06 33.04
N ASP A 16 18.51 2.87 33.67
CA ASP A 16 19.70 2.10 33.97
C ASP A 16 19.84 0.80 33.13
N THR A 17 19.01 0.60 32.11
CA THR A 17 18.93 -0.69 31.37
C THR A 17 19.89 -0.83 30.19
N GLY A 18 20.76 0.17 29.94
CA GLY A 18 21.68 0.14 28.80
C GLY A 18 21.02 0.24 27.43
N SER A 19 21.74 -0.12 26.36
CA SER A 19 21.32 0.10 24.98
C SER A 19 20.30 -0.91 24.43
N LEU A 20 20.02 -2.00 25.17
CA LEU A 20 19.10 -3.06 24.69
C LEU A 20 17.61 -2.66 24.75
N LEU A 21 17.25 -1.74 25.63
CA LEU A 21 15.89 -1.26 25.77
C LEU A 21 15.85 0.24 25.51
N GLN A 22 15.00 0.64 24.57
CA GLN A 22 14.82 2.04 24.22
C GLN A 22 13.46 2.55 24.67
N TYR A 23 13.47 3.68 25.37
CA TYR A 23 12.24 4.40 25.67
C TYR A 23 11.71 5.05 24.41
N SER A 24 10.47 4.69 24.02
CA SER A 24 9.78 5.37 22.93
C SER A 24 9.31 6.74 23.39
N ASP A 25 9.93 7.79 22.91
CA ASP A 25 9.60 9.16 23.30
C ASP A 25 8.22 9.62 22.78
N HIS A 26 7.75 10.78 23.23
CA HIS A 26 6.45 11.30 22.88
C HIS A 26 6.43 12.83 22.94
N GLN A 27 5.50 13.44 22.21
CA GLN A 27 5.21 14.86 22.23
C GLN A 27 3.85 15.09 22.86
N ILE A 28 3.76 16.01 23.85
CA ILE A 28 2.49 16.44 24.43
C ILE A 28 2.05 17.72 23.72
N GLY A 29 0.78 17.79 23.30
CA GLY A 29 0.26 18.90 22.51
C GLY A 29 0.88 18.97 21.10
N ARG A 30 0.57 20.06 20.38
CA ARG A 30 1.07 20.32 19.00
C ARG A 30 0.94 19.13 18.04
N GLY A 31 -0.10 18.30 18.20
CA GLY A 31 -0.28 17.07 17.45
C GLY A 31 -0.25 17.26 15.94
N ARG A 32 -0.75 18.39 15.43
CA ARG A 32 -0.71 18.71 14.00
C ARG A 32 0.71 18.90 13.49
N ALA A 33 1.51 19.74 14.15
CA ALA A 33 2.90 19.98 13.75
C ALA A 33 3.77 18.71 13.86
N PHE A 34 3.52 17.90 14.88
CA PHE A 34 4.19 16.60 15.04
C PHE A 34 3.83 15.64 13.91
N TYR A 35 2.55 15.59 13.51
CA TYR A 35 2.08 14.80 12.39
C TYR A 35 2.73 15.25 11.07
N ASP A 36 2.73 16.56 10.78
CA ASP A 36 3.32 17.09 9.55
C ASP A 36 4.83 16.77 9.47
N HIS A 37 5.55 16.88 10.60
CA HIS A 37 6.95 16.50 10.67
C HIS A 37 7.18 14.98 10.47
N ALA A 38 6.34 14.15 11.09
CA ALA A 38 6.39 12.69 10.92
C ALA A 38 6.16 12.30 9.45
N CYS A 39 5.19 12.93 8.78
CA CYS A 39 4.92 12.67 7.37
C CYS A 39 6.09 13.13 6.47
N ALA A 40 6.72 14.26 6.77
CA ALA A 40 7.92 14.72 6.05
C ALA A 40 9.09 13.71 6.16
N LEU A 41 9.20 13.01 7.28
CA LEU A 41 10.15 11.92 7.49
C LEU A 41 9.73 10.58 6.84
N LYS A 42 8.60 10.55 6.11
CA LYS A 42 8.06 9.36 5.41
C LYS A 42 7.79 8.16 6.33
N VAL A 43 7.47 8.39 7.60
CA VAL A 43 7.02 7.33 8.50
C VAL A 43 5.55 7.00 8.23
N GLU A 44 5.10 5.80 8.60
CA GLU A 44 3.71 5.33 8.35
C GLU A 44 2.64 6.25 8.95
N GLY A 45 2.96 6.92 10.05
CA GLY A 45 2.05 7.79 10.77
C GLY A 45 2.38 7.89 12.26
N ILE A 46 1.47 8.48 13.00
CA ILE A 46 1.58 8.66 14.45
C ILE A 46 0.44 7.96 15.18
N VAL A 47 0.64 7.67 16.47
CA VAL A 47 -0.44 7.24 17.37
C VAL A 47 -0.71 8.36 18.36
N SER A 48 -1.84 9.03 18.20
CA SER A 48 -2.35 10.03 19.15
C SER A 48 -3.08 9.33 20.29
N LYS A 49 -2.78 9.72 21.52
CA LYS A 49 -3.36 9.12 22.73
C LYS A 49 -3.89 10.21 23.64
N ARG A 50 -5.03 10.00 24.26
CA ARG A 50 -5.52 10.92 25.28
C ARG A 50 -4.60 10.86 26.49
N VAL A 51 -4.11 12.02 26.93
CA VAL A 51 -3.11 12.14 28.01
C VAL A 51 -3.65 11.68 29.36
N ASP A 52 -4.94 11.94 29.61
CA ASP A 52 -5.67 11.63 30.84
C ASP A 52 -6.23 10.19 30.90
N ALA A 53 -6.20 9.47 29.78
CA ALA A 53 -6.84 8.17 29.68
C ALA A 53 -6.02 7.05 30.32
N PRO A 54 -6.68 6.11 31.04
CA PRO A 54 -6.05 4.88 31.48
C PRO A 54 -5.82 3.93 30.29
N TYR A 55 -5.09 2.85 30.55
CA TYR A 55 -5.05 1.73 29.60
C TYR A 55 -6.37 0.96 29.67
N ALA A 56 -7.09 0.94 28.59
CA ALA A 56 -8.37 0.23 28.47
C ALA A 56 -8.45 -0.34 27.04
N PRO A 57 -8.11 -1.63 26.85
CA PRO A 57 -7.95 -2.23 25.51
C PRO A 57 -9.24 -2.23 24.70
N ASP A 58 -10.41 -2.33 25.35
CA ASP A 58 -11.70 -2.45 24.66
C ASP A 58 -12.41 -1.11 24.40
N ILE A 59 -11.84 0.01 24.89
CA ILE A 59 -12.43 1.33 24.70
C ILE A 59 -11.87 2.00 23.45
N ARG A 60 -12.72 2.10 22.42
CA ARG A 60 -12.35 2.80 21.17
C ARG A 60 -12.21 4.31 21.38
N GLY A 61 -11.33 4.94 20.59
CA GLY A 61 -11.17 6.40 20.58
C GLY A 61 -10.17 6.95 21.59
N LEU A 62 -9.65 6.17 22.52
CA LEU A 62 -8.59 6.60 23.43
C LEU A 62 -7.23 6.70 22.73
N TRP A 63 -7.04 5.87 21.71
CA TRP A 63 -5.86 5.83 20.86
C TRP A 63 -6.28 5.92 19.39
N LEU A 64 -5.73 6.88 18.68
CA LEU A 64 -6.02 7.13 17.27
C LEU A 64 -4.74 6.96 16.45
N LYS A 65 -4.76 6.02 15.52
CA LYS A 65 -3.69 5.91 14.52
C LYS A 65 -3.99 6.89 13.38
N VAL A 66 -3.12 7.89 13.24
CA VAL A 66 -3.19 8.90 12.18
C VAL A 66 -2.10 8.59 11.17
N LYS A 67 -2.50 8.14 9.98
CA LYS A 67 -1.58 7.68 8.93
C LYS A 67 -1.08 8.84 8.08
N CYS A 68 0.15 8.72 7.54
CA CYS A 68 0.73 9.61 6.54
C CYS A 68 0.58 8.96 5.14
N PRO A 69 -0.48 9.23 4.39
CA PRO A 69 -0.63 8.66 3.06
C PRO A 69 0.35 9.31 2.08
N ASN A 70 0.93 8.48 1.22
CA ASN A 70 1.62 8.95 0.02
C ASN A 70 0.61 9.21 -1.10
N ARG A 71 0.98 10.06 -2.05
CA ARG A 71 0.17 10.39 -3.23
C ARG A 71 1.09 10.36 -4.45
N GLU A 72 0.77 9.52 -5.41
CA GLU A 72 1.55 9.34 -6.64
C GLU A 72 0.65 8.98 -7.82
N GLU A 73 1.19 9.07 -9.02
CA GLU A 73 0.51 8.83 -10.28
C GLU A 73 0.93 7.48 -10.87
N PHE A 74 -0.05 6.75 -11.42
CA PHE A 74 0.15 5.44 -12.01
C PHE A 74 -0.59 5.31 -13.34
N VAL A 75 -0.05 4.50 -14.23
CA VAL A 75 -0.71 4.11 -15.49
C VAL A 75 -1.78 3.07 -15.18
N VAL A 76 -2.97 3.23 -15.76
CA VAL A 76 -4.00 2.21 -15.74
C VAL A 76 -3.71 1.19 -16.83
N VAL A 77 -3.54 -0.07 -16.46
CA VAL A 77 -3.21 -1.17 -17.38
C VAL A 77 -4.32 -2.22 -17.51
N GLY A 78 -5.41 -2.02 -16.79
CA GLY A 78 -6.56 -2.91 -16.83
C GLY A 78 -7.54 -2.66 -15.68
N TRP A 79 -8.57 -3.50 -15.64
CA TRP A 79 -9.51 -3.55 -14.54
C TRP A 79 -9.89 -4.99 -14.22
N THR A 80 -10.46 -5.22 -13.04
CA THR A 80 -11.04 -6.51 -12.65
C THR A 80 -12.55 -6.49 -12.81
N ASP A 81 -13.15 -7.66 -13.00
CA ASP A 81 -14.60 -7.81 -12.84
C ASP A 81 -15.05 -7.34 -11.47
N PRO A 82 -16.26 -6.78 -11.38
CA PRO A 82 -16.82 -6.37 -10.10
C PRO A 82 -17.12 -7.58 -9.21
N GLU A 83 -17.16 -7.34 -7.90
CA GLU A 83 -17.58 -8.31 -6.89
C GLU A 83 -18.84 -7.81 -6.19
N GLY A 84 -19.79 -8.72 -5.93
CA GLY A 84 -21.06 -8.41 -5.29
C GLY A 84 -21.95 -7.51 -6.16
N ALA A 85 -22.58 -6.52 -5.54
CA ALA A 85 -23.53 -5.61 -6.20
C ALA A 85 -22.87 -4.41 -6.91
N ARG A 86 -21.52 -4.33 -6.92
CA ARG A 86 -20.79 -3.23 -7.57
C ARG A 86 -20.92 -3.37 -9.11
N PRO A 87 -21.31 -2.32 -9.86
CA PRO A 87 -21.42 -2.39 -11.30
C PRO A 87 -20.09 -2.12 -12.00
N TRP A 88 -20.04 -2.45 -13.29
CA TRP A 88 -19.03 -2.14 -14.31
C TRP A 88 -17.62 -2.68 -14.05
N LEU A 89 -16.95 -2.27 -12.98
CA LEU A 89 -15.59 -2.70 -12.66
C LEU A 89 -15.36 -2.85 -11.16
N GLY A 90 -14.48 -3.78 -10.79
CA GLY A 90 -14.09 -4.02 -9.40
C GLY A 90 -12.97 -3.07 -8.95
N ALA A 91 -11.82 -3.15 -9.58
CA ALA A 91 -10.66 -2.33 -9.29
C ALA A 91 -9.86 -2.03 -10.56
N LEU A 92 -9.19 -0.90 -10.59
CA LEU A 92 -8.19 -0.56 -11.63
C LEU A 92 -6.87 -1.29 -11.32
N LEU A 93 -6.22 -1.82 -12.34
CA LEU A 93 -4.85 -2.32 -12.26
C LEU A 93 -3.88 -1.17 -12.55
N LEU A 94 -2.91 -1.00 -11.67
CA LEU A 94 -1.96 0.10 -11.68
C LEU A 94 -0.56 -0.38 -12.05
N ALA A 95 0.13 0.42 -12.84
CA ALA A 95 1.52 0.19 -13.22
C ALA A 95 2.30 1.52 -13.28
N TYR A 96 3.60 1.42 -13.34
CA TYR A 96 4.52 2.55 -13.58
C TYR A 96 5.62 2.13 -14.55
N TYR A 97 6.25 3.09 -15.21
CA TYR A 97 7.44 2.83 -16.01
C TYR A 97 8.69 2.81 -15.13
N ASP A 98 9.51 1.77 -15.25
CA ASP A 98 10.84 1.72 -14.64
C ASP A 98 11.86 2.57 -15.42
N ALA A 99 13.12 2.53 -14.99
CA ALA A 99 14.22 3.25 -15.65
C ALA A 99 14.46 2.78 -17.09
N ASP A 100 14.18 1.51 -17.38
CA ASP A 100 14.34 0.89 -18.70
C ASP A 100 13.11 1.09 -19.61
N GLY A 101 12.09 1.79 -19.14
CA GLY A 101 10.85 2.03 -19.88
C GLY A 101 9.89 0.84 -19.92
N ARG A 102 10.05 -0.13 -19.02
CA ARG A 102 9.16 -1.29 -18.90
C ARG A 102 8.02 -0.98 -17.96
N LEU A 103 6.80 -1.43 -18.30
CA LEU A 103 5.64 -1.34 -17.41
C LEU A 103 5.69 -2.41 -16.32
N ILE A 104 5.75 -1.94 -15.08
CA ILE A 104 5.83 -2.78 -13.87
C ILE A 104 4.53 -2.65 -13.09
N TYR A 105 3.93 -3.78 -12.71
CA TYR A 105 2.72 -3.81 -11.92
C TYR A 105 2.94 -3.22 -10.52
N ALA A 106 2.03 -2.32 -10.09
CA ALA A 106 2.10 -1.64 -8.80
C ALA A 106 1.02 -2.08 -7.81
N GLY A 107 -0.09 -2.66 -8.28
CA GLY A 107 -1.21 -3.04 -7.42
C GLY A 107 -2.56 -2.68 -8.00
N ARG A 108 -3.57 -2.56 -7.14
CA ARG A 108 -4.96 -2.29 -7.51
C ARG A 108 -5.54 -1.14 -6.73
N ALA A 109 -6.41 -0.33 -7.39
CA ALA A 109 -7.24 0.69 -6.75
C ALA A 109 -8.72 0.33 -6.93
N GLY A 110 -9.37 -0.07 -5.85
CA GLY A 110 -10.81 -0.39 -5.84
C GLY A 110 -11.63 0.50 -4.90
N THR A 111 -10.95 1.24 -4.02
CA THR A 111 -11.55 2.15 -3.05
C THR A 111 -11.43 3.60 -3.54
N GLY A 112 -12.37 4.46 -3.14
CA GLY A 112 -12.35 5.88 -3.51
C GLY A 112 -13.04 6.19 -4.84
N ILE A 113 -13.68 5.21 -5.47
CA ILE A 113 -14.41 5.38 -6.73
C ILE A 113 -15.91 5.35 -6.41
N ASP A 114 -16.59 6.46 -6.56
CA ASP A 114 -18.04 6.55 -6.41
C ASP A 114 -18.77 5.96 -7.64
N TYR A 115 -20.10 5.93 -7.58
CA TYR A 115 -20.90 5.31 -8.61
C TYR A 115 -20.80 6.02 -9.98
N ALA A 116 -20.81 7.34 -9.99
CA ALA A 116 -20.70 8.14 -11.21
C ALA A 116 -19.32 7.99 -11.86
N GLU A 117 -18.29 7.97 -11.04
CA GLU A 117 -16.90 7.77 -11.49
C GLU A 117 -16.66 6.34 -11.99
N LEU A 118 -17.31 5.32 -11.39
CA LEU A 118 -17.26 3.96 -11.92
C LEU A 118 -17.79 3.87 -13.35
N GLU A 119 -18.94 4.51 -13.63
CA GLU A 119 -19.52 4.56 -14.98
C GLU A 119 -18.60 5.33 -15.94
N ARG A 120 -18.07 6.45 -15.51
CA ARG A 120 -17.12 7.27 -16.30
C ARG A 120 -15.87 6.47 -16.67
N LEU A 121 -15.27 5.80 -15.70
CA LEU A 121 -14.09 4.94 -15.91
C LEU A 121 -14.42 3.80 -16.88
N TRP A 122 -15.55 3.13 -16.70
CA TRP A 122 -16.00 2.08 -17.59
C TRP A 122 -16.05 2.54 -19.05
N ARG A 123 -16.72 3.67 -19.31
CA ARG A 123 -16.82 4.26 -20.66
C ARG A 123 -15.45 4.63 -21.24
N ARG A 124 -14.52 5.09 -20.42
CA ARG A 124 -13.16 5.46 -20.84
C ARG A 124 -12.28 4.24 -21.12
N LEU A 125 -12.47 3.15 -20.39
CA LEU A 125 -11.65 1.95 -20.50
C LEU A 125 -12.06 1.03 -21.65
N GLN A 126 -13.36 0.97 -22.00
CA GLN A 126 -13.87 0.10 -23.05
C GLN A 126 -13.14 0.26 -24.41
N PRO A 127 -12.96 1.47 -24.97
CA PRO A 127 -12.26 1.65 -26.24
C PRO A 127 -10.75 1.35 -26.17
N LEU A 128 -10.20 1.23 -24.97
CA LEU A 128 -8.79 0.91 -24.73
C LEU A 128 -8.55 -0.59 -24.50
N ALA A 129 -9.61 -1.39 -24.43
CA ALA A 129 -9.52 -2.82 -24.17
C ALA A 129 -8.61 -3.53 -25.20
N THR A 130 -7.77 -4.43 -24.72
CA THR A 130 -6.84 -5.21 -25.54
C THR A 130 -6.72 -6.63 -25.01
N SER A 131 -6.46 -7.60 -25.90
CA SER A 131 -6.20 -8.99 -25.52
C SER A 131 -4.80 -9.22 -24.98
N GLY A 132 -3.88 -8.32 -25.30
CA GLY A 132 -2.49 -8.41 -24.85
C GLY A 132 -2.29 -7.75 -23.47
N MET A 133 -1.56 -8.42 -22.59
CA MET A 133 -1.14 -7.84 -21.31
C MET A 133 -0.02 -6.82 -21.55
N PRO A 134 -0.19 -5.54 -21.19
CA PRO A 134 0.82 -4.52 -21.44
C PRO A 134 2.01 -4.57 -20.47
N LEU A 135 1.92 -5.36 -19.40
CA LEU A 135 2.96 -5.48 -18.38
C LEU A 135 4.12 -6.34 -18.87
N HIS A 136 5.34 -5.93 -18.54
CA HIS A 136 6.55 -6.70 -18.85
C HIS A 136 6.58 -8.05 -18.12
N VAL A 137 6.13 -8.05 -16.85
CA VAL A 137 5.98 -9.27 -16.03
C VAL A 137 4.53 -9.34 -15.54
N PRO A 138 3.86 -10.49 -15.67
CA PRO A 138 2.49 -10.65 -15.16
C PRO A 138 2.40 -10.32 -13.67
N PRO A 139 1.24 -9.83 -13.19
CA PRO A 139 1.02 -9.61 -11.78
C PRO A 139 1.24 -10.89 -10.96
N PRO A 140 1.79 -10.80 -9.74
CA PRO A 140 1.95 -11.96 -8.87
C PRO A 140 0.58 -12.57 -8.55
N ARG A 141 0.48 -13.91 -8.63
CA ARG A 141 -0.75 -14.65 -8.30
C ARG A 141 -1.05 -14.67 -6.81
N ASP A 142 0.02 -14.76 -6.02
CA ASP A 142 -0.03 -14.86 -4.57
C ASP A 142 0.59 -13.58 -3.97
N ALA A 143 -0.25 -12.63 -3.58
CA ALA A 143 0.21 -11.46 -2.84
C ALA A 143 0.08 -11.71 -1.33
N ARG A 144 1.11 -11.38 -0.57
CA ARG A 144 1.12 -11.49 0.91
C ARG A 144 0.03 -10.63 1.56
N PHE A 145 -0.42 -9.58 0.88
CA PHE A 145 -1.43 -8.65 1.36
C PHE A 145 -2.52 -8.43 0.31
N GLY A 146 -3.77 -8.61 0.70
CA GLY A 146 -4.95 -8.45 -0.14
C GLY A 146 -5.43 -9.76 -0.76
N SER A 147 -6.56 -9.70 -1.46
CA SER A 147 -7.10 -10.87 -2.17
C SER A 147 -6.22 -11.22 -3.37
N PRO A 148 -6.00 -12.51 -3.66
CA PRO A 148 -5.29 -12.94 -4.87
C PRO A 148 -5.90 -12.32 -6.13
N LEU A 149 -5.06 -11.97 -7.10
CA LEU A 149 -5.53 -11.49 -8.40
C LEU A 149 -5.86 -12.70 -9.30
N THR A 150 -7.16 -12.88 -9.60
CA THR A 150 -7.61 -13.91 -10.53
C THR A 150 -7.48 -13.38 -11.94
N LEU A 151 -6.45 -13.82 -12.69
CA LEU A 151 -6.14 -13.30 -14.04
C LEU A 151 -7.27 -13.51 -15.05
N SER A 152 -8.09 -14.56 -14.92
CA SER A 152 -9.27 -14.78 -15.77
C SER A 152 -10.38 -13.73 -15.59
N ARG A 153 -10.31 -12.90 -14.55
CA ARG A 153 -11.24 -11.79 -14.26
C ARG A 153 -10.60 -10.43 -14.53
N VAL A 154 -9.47 -10.41 -15.24
CA VAL A 154 -8.74 -9.18 -15.59
C VAL A 154 -8.96 -8.84 -17.05
N HIS A 155 -9.34 -7.61 -17.30
CA HIS A 155 -9.43 -7.02 -18.62
C HIS A 155 -8.29 -6.04 -18.80
N CYS A 156 -7.43 -6.30 -19.78
CA CYS A 156 -6.28 -5.45 -20.09
C CYS A 156 -6.69 -4.26 -20.96
N VAL A 157 -5.98 -3.13 -20.78
CA VAL A 157 -6.14 -1.95 -21.64
C VAL A 157 -4.80 -1.46 -22.15
N ARG A 158 -4.82 -0.74 -23.27
CA ARG A 158 -3.65 0.04 -23.70
C ARG A 158 -3.30 1.06 -22.64
N PRO A 159 -2.01 1.22 -22.30
CA PRO A 159 -1.52 2.05 -21.19
C PRO A 159 -1.54 3.54 -21.56
N GLU A 160 -2.73 4.12 -21.68
CA GLU A 160 -2.93 5.52 -22.09
C GLU A 160 -3.42 6.42 -20.95
N LEU A 161 -4.16 5.85 -19.97
CA LEU A 161 -4.73 6.62 -18.87
C LEU A 161 -3.79 6.64 -17.67
N VAL A 162 -3.69 7.82 -17.05
CA VAL A 162 -2.97 8.03 -15.79
C VAL A 162 -3.98 8.34 -14.69
N THR A 163 -3.78 7.76 -13.54
CA THR A 163 -4.57 8.02 -12.33
C THR A 163 -3.69 8.43 -11.17
N GLU A 164 -4.18 9.37 -10.37
CA GLU A 164 -3.61 9.68 -9.07
C GLU A 164 -4.23 8.79 -8.01
N VAL A 165 -3.41 8.27 -7.12
CA VAL A 165 -3.86 7.48 -5.98
C VAL A 165 -3.17 7.92 -4.70
N LYS A 166 -3.88 7.77 -3.58
CA LYS A 166 -3.29 7.73 -2.25
C LYS A 166 -3.00 6.31 -1.87
N TYR A 167 -1.88 6.09 -1.20
CA TYR A 167 -1.54 4.78 -0.65
C TYR A 167 -0.72 4.93 0.64
N LEU A 168 -0.69 3.89 1.45
CA LEU A 168 0.01 3.95 2.73
C LEU A 168 1.51 3.71 2.57
N THR A 169 1.87 2.63 1.90
CA THR A 169 3.27 2.22 1.73
C THR A 169 3.40 1.23 0.58
N TRP A 170 4.63 0.98 0.16
CA TRP A 170 5.00 -0.15 -0.67
C TRP A 170 5.27 -1.36 0.22
N THR A 171 4.85 -2.55 -0.22
CA THR A 171 5.18 -3.82 0.44
C THR A 171 6.56 -4.32 0.01
N GLU A 172 7.07 -5.34 0.69
CA GLU A 172 8.29 -6.06 0.29
C GLU A 172 8.17 -6.70 -1.11
N ASP A 173 6.93 -7.06 -1.51
CA ASP A 173 6.61 -7.60 -2.84
C ASP A 173 6.50 -6.48 -3.92
N ASN A 174 6.88 -5.26 -3.59
CA ASN A 174 6.76 -4.08 -4.45
C ASN A 174 5.33 -3.77 -4.93
N LEU A 175 4.35 -4.00 -4.08
CA LEU A 175 2.97 -3.65 -4.32
C LEU A 175 2.50 -2.51 -3.40
N LEU A 176 1.63 -1.68 -3.92
CA LEU A 176 0.95 -0.63 -3.15
C LEU A 176 0.00 -1.23 -2.12
N ARG A 177 0.02 -0.67 -0.92
CA ARG A 177 -0.87 -1.08 0.18
C ARG A 177 -1.85 0.03 0.53
N GLN A 178 -3.13 -0.35 0.73
CA GLN A 178 -4.24 0.55 1.10
C GLN A 178 -4.40 1.69 0.09
N VAL A 179 -4.58 1.30 -1.16
CA VAL A 179 -4.71 2.21 -2.29
C VAL A 179 -6.12 2.79 -2.34
N VAL A 180 -6.19 4.12 -2.51
CA VAL A 180 -7.43 4.87 -2.70
C VAL A 180 -7.29 5.67 -4.00
N TYR A 181 -8.24 5.51 -4.90
CA TYR A 181 -8.33 6.29 -6.12
C TYR A 181 -8.67 7.75 -5.79
N GLU A 182 -7.98 8.71 -6.44
CA GLU A 182 -8.20 10.14 -6.26
C GLU A 182 -8.74 10.83 -7.53
N GLY A 183 -8.50 10.25 -8.71
CA GLY A 183 -8.97 10.77 -9.99
C GLY A 183 -8.09 10.41 -11.18
N LEU A 184 -8.60 10.58 -12.39
CA LEU A 184 -7.78 10.54 -13.61
C LEU A 184 -6.97 11.83 -13.75
N ARG A 185 -5.76 11.69 -14.28
CA ARG A 185 -4.86 12.80 -14.61
C ARG A 185 -4.84 12.97 -16.13
N GLU A 186 -5.79 13.76 -16.63
CA GLU A 186 -5.94 14.03 -18.07
C GLU A 186 -4.83 14.96 -18.62
N ASP A 187 -4.14 15.63 -17.72
CA ASP A 187 -3.00 16.51 -17.98
C ASP A 187 -1.66 15.76 -18.11
N LYS A 188 -1.64 14.45 -17.84
CA LYS A 188 -0.42 13.62 -17.79
C LYS A 188 -0.41 12.56 -18.89
N ARG A 189 0.76 12.35 -19.48
CA ARG A 189 1.01 11.25 -20.40
C ARG A 189 1.42 9.99 -19.62
N ALA A 190 1.01 8.82 -20.07
CA ALA A 190 1.36 7.56 -19.41
C ALA A 190 2.87 7.38 -19.22
N ALA A 191 3.69 7.79 -20.18
CA ALA A 191 5.15 7.72 -20.11
C ALA A 191 5.79 8.57 -19.00
N GLU A 192 5.05 9.50 -18.41
CA GLU A 192 5.49 10.35 -17.30
C GLU A 192 5.29 9.69 -15.93
N ALA A 193 4.41 8.68 -15.84
CA ALA A 193 4.18 7.93 -14.61
C ALA A 193 5.37 6.96 -14.36
N ARG A 194 6.48 7.53 -13.90
CA ARG A 194 7.74 6.83 -13.67
C ARG A 194 8.04 6.74 -12.18
N ARG A 195 8.66 5.64 -11.80
CA ARG A 195 9.21 5.50 -10.46
C ARG A 195 10.73 5.50 -10.52
N THR A 196 11.32 6.48 -9.84
CA THR A 196 12.77 6.68 -9.77
C THR A 196 13.43 5.99 -8.58
N THR A 197 12.64 5.57 -7.58
CA THR A 197 13.19 4.87 -6.41
C THR A 197 13.51 3.43 -6.79
N PRO A 198 14.77 2.97 -6.69
CA PRO A 198 15.11 1.58 -6.98
C PRO A 198 14.31 0.65 -6.06
N HIS A 199 13.67 -0.36 -6.64
CA HIS A 199 13.18 -1.47 -5.84
C HIS A 199 14.35 -2.21 -5.21
N PRO A 200 14.27 -2.67 -3.97
CA PRO A 200 15.12 -3.78 -3.55
C PRO A 200 14.87 -4.91 -4.56
N LYS A 201 15.93 -5.40 -5.20
CA LYS A 201 15.81 -6.57 -6.10
C LYS A 201 15.10 -7.68 -5.32
N PRO A 202 14.15 -8.42 -5.94
CA PRO A 202 13.61 -9.60 -5.30
C PRO A 202 14.80 -10.46 -4.88
N THR A 203 14.88 -10.77 -3.60
CA THR A 203 15.89 -11.72 -3.11
C THR A 203 15.61 -13.02 -3.85
N GLU A 204 16.53 -13.48 -4.69
CA GLU A 204 16.41 -14.77 -5.36
C GLU A 204 16.07 -15.80 -4.28
N ALA A 205 14.93 -16.44 -4.43
CA ALA A 205 14.48 -17.46 -3.48
C ALA A 205 15.57 -18.52 -3.40
N THR A 206 16.26 -18.60 -2.28
CA THR A 206 17.23 -19.64 -2.01
C THR A 206 16.56 -20.99 -2.30
N PRO A 207 17.10 -21.82 -3.20
CA PRO A 207 16.47 -23.07 -3.54
C PRO A 207 16.32 -23.89 -2.26
N LYS A 208 15.08 -24.26 -1.92
CA LYS A 208 14.77 -25.12 -0.78
C LYS A 208 15.60 -26.39 -0.94
N SER A 209 16.59 -26.58 -0.06
CA SER A 209 17.45 -27.75 0.01
C SER A 209 16.56 -29.00 -0.01
N ALA A 210 16.78 -29.84 -1.02
CA ALA A 210 16.11 -31.11 -1.14
C ALA A 210 16.39 -31.95 0.11
N ARG A 211 15.37 -32.10 0.95
CA ARG A 211 15.42 -32.94 2.13
C ARG A 211 15.63 -34.38 1.68
N ALA A 212 16.87 -34.87 1.82
CA ALA A 212 17.26 -36.25 1.53
C ALA A 212 16.31 -37.25 2.22
N LYS A 213 15.56 -38.00 1.42
CA LYS A 213 14.86 -39.20 1.89
C LYS A 213 15.91 -40.20 2.34
N ARG A 214 16.12 -40.34 3.66
CA ARG A 214 16.84 -41.50 4.20
C ARG A 214 15.97 -42.74 3.96
N LEU A 215 16.41 -43.59 3.05
CA LEU A 215 15.98 -44.96 2.97
C LEU A 215 16.30 -45.61 4.32
N ARG A 216 15.28 -46.14 4.98
CA ARG A 216 15.45 -47.19 5.98
C ARG A 216 15.23 -48.52 5.27
N SER A 217 16.32 -49.21 4.97
CA SER A 217 16.36 -50.65 4.75
C SER A 217 16.58 -51.31 6.11
N ARG A 218 15.72 -52.18 6.42
CA ARG A 218 15.64 -53.39 7.22
C ARG A 218 14.49 -53.37 8.20
#